data_13ca4440b0805147d46e7c1e0d5a30e3
#
_entry.id   13ca4440b0805147d46e7c1e0d5a30e3
#
_cell.length_a   1.000
_cell.length_b   1.000
_cell.length_c   1.000
_cell.angle_alpha   90.00
_cell.angle_beta   90.00
_cell.angle_gamma   90.00
#
_symmetry.space_group_name_H-M   'P 1'
#
loop_
_entity.id
_entity.type
_entity.pdbx_description
1 polymer ?
#
loop_
_entity_poly.entity_id
_entity_poly.type
_entity_poly.pdbx_seq_one_letter_code
_entity_poly.pdbx_strand_id
1 'polypeptide(L)'
;MPAAVALVTPDPSATGVPLSVMFDLGMAADSMMLVAWELGIGSVPATVYRQGLARELLGYPEDHHCEFLLSFGYPADPAELTRPLQSGGRRPLDELVHEDRW
;
A
#
# COMPACT_ATOMS: atom_id res chain seq x y z
N MET A 1 -8.64 1.94 18.65
CA MET A 1 -7.29 2.49 18.47
C MET A 1 -6.83 2.20 17.05
N PRO A 2 -6.31 3.17 16.35
CA PRO A 2 -5.77 2.93 15.01
C PRO A 2 -4.55 2.00 15.09
N ALA A 3 -4.38 1.21 14.03
CA ALA A 3 -3.25 0.31 13.88
C ALA A 3 -2.50 0.61 12.60
N ALA A 4 -1.25 0.22 12.54
CA ALA A 4 -0.45 0.32 11.32
C ALA A 4 0.29 -0.99 11.05
N VAL A 5 0.44 -1.31 9.78
CA VAL A 5 1.23 -2.45 9.30
C VAL A 5 2.36 -1.93 8.43
N ALA A 6 3.59 -2.23 8.82
CA ALA A 6 4.76 -1.93 8.02
C ALA A 6 4.97 -3.05 6.99
N LEU A 7 5.05 -2.69 5.72
CA LEU A 7 5.32 -3.63 4.64
C LEU A 7 6.82 -3.63 4.35
N VAL A 8 7.51 -4.64 4.88
CA VAL A 8 8.96 -4.77 4.79
C VAL A 8 9.33 -5.85 3.79
N THR A 9 10.21 -5.51 2.85
CA THR A 9 10.70 -6.42 1.80
C THR A 9 12.23 -6.46 1.82
N PRO A 10 12.85 -7.45 1.17
CA PRO A 10 14.24 -7.28 0.75
C PRO A 10 14.39 -5.97 -0.04
N ASP A 11 15.54 -5.31 0.07
CA ASP A 11 15.76 -4.04 -0.61
C ASP A 11 15.70 -4.24 -2.14
N PRO A 12 14.70 -3.65 -2.83
CA PRO A 12 14.54 -3.86 -4.27
C PRO A 12 15.65 -3.22 -5.11
N SER A 13 16.46 -2.33 -4.54
CA SER A 13 17.62 -1.75 -5.20
C SER A 13 18.87 -2.61 -5.07
N ALA A 14 18.87 -3.61 -4.20
CA ALA A 14 20.02 -4.49 -4.00
C ALA A 14 20.19 -5.47 -5.16
N THR A 15 21.45 -5.80 -5.48
CA THR A 15 21.77 -6.78 -6.52
C THR A 15 21.20 -8.15 -6.14
N GLY A 16 20.53 -8.80 -7.10
CA GLY A 16 19.96 -10.14 -6.92
C GLY A 16 18.56 -10.16 -6.31
N VAL A 17 18.01 -9.02 -5.90
CA VAL A 17 16.61 -8.93 -5.46
C VAL A 17 15.73 -8.69 -6.69
N PRO A 18 14.78 -9.60 -6.99
CA PRO A 18 13.91 -9.42 -8.16
C PRO A 18 12.86 -8.34 -7.90
N LEU A 19 12.51 -7.60 -8.95
CA LEU A 19 11.46 -6.56 -8.86
C LEU A 19 10.08 -7.12 -8.50
N SER A 20 9.88 -8.43 -8.68
CA SER A 20 8.64 -9.11 -8.28
C SER A 20 8.31 -8.97 -6.79
N VAL A 21 9.28 -8.65 -5.93
CA VAL A 21 9.01 -8.38 -4.52
C VAL A 21 8.08 -7.18 -4.35
N MET A 22 8.16 -6.19 -5.23
CA MET A 22 7.27 -5.02 -5.21
C MET A 22 5.87 -5.36 -5.72
N PHE A 23 5.75 -6.29 -6.65
CA PHE A 23 4.47 -6.83 -7.09
C PHE A 23 3.77 -7.59 -5.96
N ASP A 24 4.50 -8.46 -5.26
CA ASP A 24 3.99 -9.21 -4.11
C ASP A 24 3.55 -8.27 -2.98
N LEU A 25 4.34 -7.22 -2.73
CA LEU A 25 4.00 -6.19 -1.74
C LEU A 25 2.69 -5.50 -2.11
N GLY A 26 2.50 -5.12 -3.36
CA GLY A 26 1.28 -4.49 -3.84
C GLY A 26 0.06 -5.40 -3.69
N MET A 27 0.19 -6.70 -4.00
CA MET A 27 -0.89 -7.67 -3.80
C MET A 27 -1.24 -7.83 -2.32
N ALA A 28 -0.25 -7.92 -1.45
CA ALA A 28 -0.47 -8.02 -0.01
C ALA A 28 -1.17 -6.77 0.55
N ALA A 29 -0.71 -5.58 0.13
CA ALA A 29 -1.31 -4.30 0.53
C ALA A 29 -2.78 -4.22 0.11
N ASP A 30 -3.07 -4.50 -1.16
CA ASP A 30 -4.43 -4.45 -1.70
C ASP A 30 -5.36 -5.44 -0.99
N SER A 31 -4.90 -6.68 -0.77
CA SER A 31 -5.66 -7.69 -0.05
C SER A 31 -6.00 -7.24 1.38
N MET A 32 -5.04 -6.67 2.11
CA MET A 32 -5.28 -6.15 3.46
C MET A 32 -6.29 -4.99 3.47
N MET A 33 -6.18 -4.07 2.51
CA MET A 33 -7.07 -2.92 2.41
C MET A 33 -8.50 -3.33 2.03
N LEU A 34 -8.66 -4.32 1.14
CA LEU A 34 -9.97 -4.85 0.76
C LEU A 34 -10.65 -5.56 1.92
N VAL A 35 -9.93 -6.39 2.67
CA VAL A 35 -10.47 -7.05 3.87
C VAL A 35 -10.84 -6.02 4.93
N ALA A 36 -10.02 -5.01 5.15
CA ALA A 36 -10.33 -3.93 6.08
C ALA A 36 -11.64 -3.23 5.69
N TRP A 37 -11.81 -2.91 4.41
CA TRP A 37 -13.03 -2.29 3.90
C TRP A 37 -14.26 -3.16 4.11
N GLU A 38 -14.17 -4.47 3.88
CA GLU A 38 -15.23 -5.43 4.15
C GLU A 38 -15.67 -5.43 5.63
N LEU A 39 -14.71 -5.20 6.53
CA LEU A 39 -14.93 -5.11 7.98
C LEU A 39 -15.36 -3.72 8.46
N GLY A 40 -15.58 -2.77 7.55
CA GLY A 40 -15.94 -1.40 7.91
C GLY A 40 -14.76 -0.57 8.42
N ILE A 41 -13.54 -0.98 8.12
CA ILE A 41 -12.31 -0.31 8.54
C ILE A 41 -11.73 0.48 7.37
N GLY A 42 -11.45 1.76 7.60
CA GLY A 42 -10.74 2.60 6.65
C GLY A 42 -9.24 2.29 6.65
N SER A 43 -8.60 2.47 5.50
CA SER A 43 -7.16 2.26 5.36
C SER A 43 -6.53 3.31 4.45
N VAL A 44 -5.27 3.64 4.72
CA VAL A 44 -4.48 4.58 3.93
C VAL A 44 -3.04 4.07 3.82
N PRO A 45 -2.50 3.93 2.60
CA PRO A 45 -1.07 3.70 2.41
C PRO A 45 -0.31 5.02 2.54
N ALA A 46 0.77 5.00 3.30
CA ALA A 46 1.69 6.13 3.46
C ALA A 46 3.09 5.72 3.03
N THR A 47 3.67 6.48 2.10
CA THR A 47 5.04 6.24 1.63
C THR A 47 6.05 6.60 2.71
N VAL A 48 7.01 5.74 2.93
CA VAL A 48 8.09 5.95 3.88
C VAL A 48 9.29 6.58 3.17
N TYR A 49 9.47 7.87 3.34
CA TYR A 49 10.58 8.60 2.72
C TYR A 49 11.89 8.52 3.50
N ARG A 50 11.81 8.40 4.82
CA ARG A 50 12.99 8.41 5.71
C ARG A 50 13.30 6.99 6.19
N GLN A 51 13.91 6.19 5.32
CA GLN A 51 14.23 4.78 5.60
C GLN A 51 15.09 4.59 6.84
N GLY A 52 16.08 5.45 7.07
CA GLY A 52 16.94 5.36 8.26
C GLY A 52 16.17 5.50 9.56
N LEU A 53 15.28 6.49 9.64
CA LEU A 53 14.43 6.70 10.81
C LEU A 53 13.42 5.55 11.00
N ALA A 54 12.81 5.11 9.91
CA ALA A 54 11.87 3.99 9.94
C ALA A 54 12.54 2.71 10.45
N ARG A 55 13.75 2.43 9.96
CA ARG A 55 14.54 1.27 10.40
C ARG A 55 14.90 1.35 11.89
N GLU A 56 15.29 2.51 12.36
CA GLU A 56 15.58 2.74 13.78
C GLU A 56 14.35 2.46 14.66
N LEU A 57 13.18 2.96 14.25
CA LEU A 57 11.94 2.83 15.02
C LEU A 57 11.30 1.44 14.93
N LEU A 58 11.37 0.79 13.75
CA LEU A 58 10.69 -0.47 13.50
C LEU A 58 11.60 -1.70 13.62
N GLY A 59 12.92 -1.50 13.60
CA GLY A 59 13.89 -2.57 13.85
C GLY A 59 14.12 -3.53 12.69
N TYR A 60 13.77 -3.19 11.45
CA TYR A 60 14.03 -4.08 10.31
C TYR A 60 15.50 -4.00 9.86
N PRO A 61 16.04 -5.10 9.26
CA PRO A 61 17.46 -5.18 8.89
C PRO A 61 17.88 -4.16 7.82
N GLU A 62 19.19 -3.90 7.71
CA GLU A 62 19.75 -2.96 6.73
C GLU A 62 19.55 -3.38 5.28
N ASP A 63 19.46 -4.69 5.03
CA ASP A 63 19.21 -5.26 3.70
C ASP A 63 17.72 -5.31 3.32
N HIS A 64 16.87 -4.68 4.13
CA HIS A 64 15.43 -4.59 3.92
C HIS A 64 14.99 -3.14 3.71
N HIS A 65 13.80 -3.01 3.14
CA HIS A 65 13.19 -1.74 2.77
C HIS A 65 11.72 -1.74 3.18
N CYS A 66 11.24 -0.61 3.68
CA CYS A 66 9.83 -0.40 3.99
C CYS A 66 9.29 0.72 3.11
N GLU A 67 8.67 0.37 2.00
CA GLU A 67 8.10 1.38 1.08
C GLU A 67 6.84 2.02 1.65
N PHE A 68 5.98 1.21 2.30
CA PHE A 68 4.70 1.68 2.79
C PHE A 68 4.42 1.26 4.22
N LEU A 69 3.73 2.16 4.92
CA LEU A 69 2.94 1.85 6.10
C LEU A 69 1.47 1.88 5.71
N LEU A 70 0.73 0.85 6.06
CA LEU A 70 -0.73 0.84 5.94
C LEU A 70 -1.33 1.21 7.28
N SER A 71 -2.02 2.33 7.34
CA SER A 71 -2.78 2.74 8.53
C SER A 71 -4.21 2.25 8.44
N PHE A 72 -4.74 1.73 9.55
CA PHE A 72 -6.10 1.20 9.63
C PHE A 72 -6.83 1.84 10.81
N GLY A 73 -8.10 2.17 10.61
CA GLY A 73 -8.94 2.71 11.67
C GLY A 73 -10.40 2.75 11.28
N TYR A 74 -11.29 2.76 12.27
CA TYR A 74 -12.70 2.97 12.01
C TYR A 74 -12.92 4.44 11.65
N PRO A 75 -13.65 4.74 10.54
CA PRO A 75 -13.99 6.11 10.20
C PRO A 75 -14.95 6.71 11.22
N ALA A 76 -14.84 8.02 11.46
CA ALA A 76 -15.78 8.73 12.32
C ALA A 76 -17.21 8.68 11.76
N ASP A 77 -17.33 8.74 10.44
CA ASP A 77 -18.57 8.56 9.69
C ASP A 77 -18.43 7.35 8.75
N PRO A 78 -19.19 6.26 8.96
CA PRO A 78 -19.13 5.09 8.08
C PRO A 78 -19.42 5.39 6.60
N ALA A 79 -20.14 6.46 6.29
CA ALA A 79 -20.43 6.87 4.93
C ALA A 79 -19.17 7.30 4.14
N GLU A 80 -18.10 7.64 4.84
CA GLU A 80 -16.80 7.95 4.20
C GLU A 80 -16.24 6.80 3.36
N LEU A 81 -16.51 5.55 3.75
CA LEU A 81 -16.02 4.37 3.04
C LEU A 81 -16.65 4.18 1.66
N THR A 82 -17.83 4.73 1.44
CA THR A 82 -18.60 4.53 0.20
C THR A 82 -18.91 5.85 -0.52
N ARG A 83 -18.42 6.96 0.01
CA ARG A 83 -18.64 8.28 -0.59
C ARG A 83 -17.99 8.35 -1.98
N PRO A 84 -18.72 8.79 -3.02
CA PRO A 84 -18.13 9.02 -4.34
C PRO A 84 -17.01 10.05 -4.30
N LEU A 85 -15.99 9.85 -5.12
CA LEU A 85 -14.92 10.83 -5.29
C LEU A 85 -15.47 12.10 -5.93
N GLN A 86 -15.09 13.26 -5.39
CA GLN A 86 -15.48 14.58 -5.94
C GLN A 86 -14.62 14.95 -7.16
N SER A 87 -13.39 14.44 -7.20
CA SER A 87 -12.45 14.66 -8.30
C SER A 87 -11.48 13.50 -8.41
N GLY A 88 -10.89 13.32 -9.58
CA GLY A 88 -10.00 12.19 -9.85
C GLY A 88 -10.76 10.87 -9.99
N GLY A 89 -10.14 9.79 -9.65
CA GLY A 89 -10.68 8.44 -9.75
C GLY A 89 -9.92 7.56 -10.73
N ARG A 90 -10.56 6.49 -11.16
CA ARG A 90 -9.96 5.55 -12.13
C ARG A 90 -10.10 6.08 -13.55
N ARG A 91 -9.05 5.90 -14.33
CA ARG A 91 -9.09 6.16 -15.76
C ARG A 91 -10.03 5.17 -16.44
N PRO A 92 -10.68 5.55 -17.57
CA PRO A 92 -11.49 4.63 -18.37
C PRO A 92 -10.67 3.41 -18.83
N LEU A 93 -11.35 2.26 -18.95
CA LEU A 93 -10.67 1.01 -19.34
C LEU A 93 -10.05 1.07 -20.73
N ASP A 94 -10.70 1.75 -21.66
CA ASP A 94 -10.20 1.93 -23.03
C ASP A 94 -8.91 2.74 -23.11
N GLU A 95 -8.60 3.52 -22.08
CA GLU A 95 -7.31 4.20 -21.95
C GLU A 95 -6.21 3.31 -21.32
N LEU A 96 -6.59 2.22 -20.68
CA LEU A 96 -5.67 1.37 -19.91
C LEU A 96 -5.43 0.01 -20.57
N VAL A 97 -6.42 -0.48 -21.33
CA VAL A 97 -6.37 -1.79 -21.96
C VAL A 97 -6.09 -1.62 -23.44
N HIS A 98 -5.04 -2.24 -23.91
CA HIS A 98 -4.66 -2.30 -25.30
C HIS A 98 -4.85 -3.74 -25.80
N GLU A 99 -5.59 -3.93 -26.87
CA GLU A 99 -5.79 -5.24 -27.49
C GLU A 99 -4.66 -5.53 -28.46
N ASP A 100 -4.08 -6.72 -28.34
CA ASP A 100 -3.01 -7.27 -29.19
C ASP A 100 -1.65 -6.55 -29.05
N ARG A 101 -1.63 -5.25 -29.06
CA ARG A 101 -0.40 -4.46 -28.98
C ARG A 101 -0.66 -3.06 -28.42
N TRP A 102 0.40 -2.45 -27.94
CA TRP A 102 0.40 -1.09 -27.40
C TRP A 102 -0.01 -0.06 -28.44
#